data_c6f8d518373cf2ac7f4e3bb0058fb7cc
#
_entry.id   c6f8d518373cf2ac7f4e3bb0058fb7cc
#
_cell.length_a   1.000
_cell.length_b   1.000
_cell.length_c   1.000
_cell.angle_alpha   90.00
_cell.angle_beta   90.00
_cell.angle_gamma   90.00
#
_symmetry.space_group_name_H-M   'P 1'
#
loop_
_entity.id
_entity.type
_entity.pdbx_description
1 polymer ?
#
loop_
_entity_poly.entity_id
_entity_poly.type
_entity_poly.pdbx_seq_one_letter_code
_entity_poly.pdbx_strand_id
1 'polypeptide(L)'
;MADLVHLSEAWIAALDEVAASHRGLQAAAVGITLVVEYRVASDPPALWHITLNQGKVRVTAGPADEPDAWFEARPAAARALFDGSLDPLRAVIDGDLSIGGDPRRLLDHRKILDGIGDVFAGVRATTIPSDS
;
A
#
# COMPACT_ATOMS: atom_id res chain seq x y z
N MET A 1 1.45 -21.24 12.39
CA MET A 1 0.98 -19.91 12.00
C MET A 1 0.17 -20.00 10.73
N ALA A 2 -0.97 -19.35 10.71
CA ALA A 2 -1.77 -19.31 9.50
C ALA A 2 -1.15 -18.35 8.48
N ASP A 3 -1.08 -18.78 7.23
CA ASP A 3 -0.67 -17.91 6.14
C ASP A 3 -1.76 -16.90 5.84
N LEU A 4 -1.36 -15.69 5.44
CA LEU A 4 -2.27 -14.61 5.10
C LEU A 4 -2.60 -14.64 3.62
N VAL A 5 -3.87 -14.55 3.29
CA VAL A 5 -4.31 -14.44 1.90
C VAL A 5 -4.19 -13.00 1.44
N HIS A 6 -3.47 -12.75 0.35
CA HIS A 6 -3.28 -11.42 -0.22
C HIS A 6 -4.62 -10.71 -0.43
N LEU A 7 -4.71 -9.47 0.02
CA LEU A 7 -5.89 -8.60 -0.04
C LEU A 7 -7.05 -8.98 0.91
N SER A 8 -6.88 -10.00 1.76
CA SER A 8 -7.89 -10.33 2.78
C SER A 8 -7.85 -9.31 3.92
N GLU A 9 -8.91 -9.29 4.74
CA GLU A 9 -8.94 -8.43 5.92
C GLU A 9 -7.80 -8.73 6.88
N ALA A 10 -7.46 -10.00 7.06
CA ALA A 10 -6.35 -10.41 7.91
C ALA A 10 -5.01 -9.92 7.37
N TRP A 11 -4.85 -9.90 6.05
CA TRP A 11 -3.66 -9.39 5.40
C TRP A 11 -3.53 -7.88 5.63
N ILE A 12 -4.64 -7.13 5.48
CA ILE A 12 -4.65 -5.68 5.72
C ILE A 12 -4.35 -5.38 7.19
N ALA A 13 -4.90 -6.17 8.13
CA ALA A 13 -4.61 -6.03 9.54
C ALA A 13 -3.12 -6.27 9.85
N ALA A 14 -2.50 -7.24 9.17
CA ALA A 14 -1.07 -7.49 9.31
C ALA A 14 -0.23 -6.32 8.78
N LEU A 15 -0.63 -5.72 7.66
CA LEU A 15 0.03 -4.51 7.16
C LEU A 15 -0.08 -3.38 8.18
N ASP A 16 -1.25 -3.19 8.79
CA ASP A 16 -1.46 -2.15 9.80
C ASP A 16 -0.53 -2.35 10.99
N GLU A 17 -0.40 -3.57 11.45
CA GLU A 17 0.46 -3.91 12.58
C GLU A 17 1.93 -3.59 12.29
N VAL A 18 2.42 -3.99 11.13
CA VAL A 18 3.80 -3.72 10.70
C VAL A 18 4.01 -2.23 10.49
N ALA A 19 3.06 -1.55 9.83
CA ALA A 19 3.14 -0.11 9.57
C ALA A 19 3.15 0.69 10.88
N ALA A 20 2.31 0.33 11.82
CA ALA A 20 2.21 1.04 13.11
C ALA A 20 3.47 0.93 13.95
N SER A 21 4.28 -0.11 13.73
CA SER A 21 5.53 -0.32 14.46
C SER A 21 6.78 0.01 13.62
N HIS A 22 6.64 0.44 12.38
CA HIS A 22 7.76 0.73 11.48
C HIS A 22 8.33 2.11 11.79
N ARG A 23 9.43 2.16 12.52
CA ARG A 23 10.02 3.43 12.98
C ARG A 23 10.45 4.36 11.85
N GLY A 24 11.02 3.80 10.78
CA GLY A 24 11.43 4.58 9.61
C GLY A 24 10.27 5.29 8.95
N LEU A 25 9.13 4.60 8.80
CA LEU A 25 7.93 5.17 8.22
C LEU A 25 7.31 6.21 9.15
N GLN A 26 7.26 5.96 10.45
CA GLN A 26 6.80 6.92 11.44
C GLN A 26 7.64 8.20 11.40
N ALA A 27 8.96 8.07 11.33
CA ALA A 27 9.86 9.21 11.25
C ALA A 27 9.64 10.02 9.96
N ALA A 28 9.42 9.34 8.83
CA ALA A 28 9.13 9.99 7.56
C ALA A 28 7.79 10.73 7.57
N ALA A 29 6.85 10.29 8.42
CA ALA A 29 5.51 10.88 8.53
C ALA A 29 5.43 12.06 9.49
N VAL A 30 6.49 12.38 10.21
CA VAL A 30 6.50 13.53 11.14
C VAL A 30 6.30 14.83 10.36
N GLY A 31 5.33 15.63 10.79
CA GLY A 31 4.99 16.89 10.13
C GLY A 31 4.17 16.70 8.84
N ILE A 32 3.73 15.50 8.54
CA ILE A 32 3.02 15.18 7.30
C ILE A 32 1.63 14.66 7.62
N THR A 33 0.65 15.08 6.80
CA THR A 33 -0.67 14.48 6.76
C THR A 33 -0.94 14.04 5.33
N LEU A 34 -1.07 12.73 5.12
CA LEU A 34 -1.21 12.16 3.78
C LEU A 34 -2.08 10.91 3.86
N VAL A 35 -3.03 10.80 2.95
CA VAL A 35 -3.89 9.62 2.81
C VAL A 35 -3.71 9.05 1.41
N VAL A 36 -3.31 7.79 1.33
CA VAL A 36 -3.08 7.09 0.06
C VAL A 36 -4.01 5.89 0.00
N GLU A 37 -4.86 5.84 -1.03
CA GLU A 37 -5.78 4.74 -1.24
C GLU A 37 -5.21 3.78 -2.27
N TYR A 38 -5.41 2.48 -2.04
CA TYR A 38 -5.02 1.43 -2.96
C TYR A 38 -6.27 0.74 -3.49
N ARG A 39 -6.36 0.64 -4.81
CA ARG A 39 -7.50 0.05 -5.52
C ARG A 39 -7.00 -1.09 -6.39
N VAL A 40 -7.52 -2.27 -6.16
CA VAL A 40 -7.23 -3.42 -7.01
C VAL A 40 -8.48 -3.77 -7.77
N ALA A 41 -8.38 -3.79 -9.09
CA ALA A 41 -9.52 -4.02 -10.00
C ALA A 41 -9.89 -5.51 -10.08
N SER A 42 -10.11 -6.11 -8.93
CA SER A 42 -10.61 -7.49 -8.80
C SER A 42 -12.14 -7.49 -8.76
N ASP A 43 -12.75 -8.66 -8.69
CA ASP A 43 -14.20 -8.81 -8.61
C ASP A 43 -14.55 -9.64 -7.36
N PRO A 44 -15.07 -9.01 -6.28
CA PRO A 44 -15.28 -7.56 -6.11
C PRO A 44 -13.96 -6.79 -5.96
N PRO A 45 -13.97 -5.48 -6.24
CA PRO A 45 -12.75 -4.68 -6.08
C PRO A 45 -12.23 -4.68 -4.65
N ALA A 46 -10.92 -4.77 -4.50
CA ALA A 46 -10.27 -4.67 -3.20
C ALA A 46 -9.81 -3.23 -2.97
N LEU A 47 -10.20 -2.66 -1.85
CA LEU A 47 -9.88 -1.28 -1.48
C LEU A 47 -9.30 -1.26 -0.07
N TRP A 48 -8.21 -0.52 0.10
CA TRP A 48 -7.64 -0.24 1.40
C TRP A 48 -6.83 1.04 1.32
N HIS A 49 -6.55 1.65 2.45
CA HIS A 49 -5.81 2.91 2.46
C HIS A 49 -4.84 3.00 3.61
N ILE A 50 -3.81 3.82 3.42
CA ILE A 50 -2.82 4.14 4.43
C ILE A 50 -3.01 5.59 4.83
N THR A 51 -3.11 5.84 6.13
CA THR A 51 -3.18 7.18 6.68
C THR A 51 -1.89 7.49 7.43
N LEU A 52 -1.23 8.57 7.01
CA LEU A 52 -0.05 9.10 7.70
C LEU A 52 -0.45 10.42 8.30
N ASN A 53 -0.31 10.55 9.62
CA ASN A 53 -0.75 11.74 10.33
C ASN A 53 0.22 12.04 11.47
N GLN A 54 1.11 13.00 11.24
CA GLN A 54 2.02 13.54 12.26
C GLN A 54 2.80 12.45 12.99
N GLY A 55 3.39 11.54 12.23
CA GLY A 55 4.20 10.45 12.76
C GLY A 55 3.43 9.18 13.07
N LYS A 56 2.10 9.17 12.91
CA LYS A 56 1.26 7.99 13.09
C LYS A 56 0.95 7.38 11.73
N VAL A 57 1.04 6.06 11.62
CA VAL A 57 0.78 5.34 10.37
C VAL A 57 -0.24 4.24 10.65
N ARG A 58 -1.32 4.23 9.89
CA ARG A 58 -2.37 3.22 10.00
C ARG A 58 -2.75 2.72 8.62
N VAL A 59 -3.04 1.42 8.54
CA VAL A 59 -3.59 0.79 7.33
C VAL A 59 -4.99 0.30 7.65
N THR A 60 -5.96 0.69 6.83
CA THR A 60 -7.38 0.42 7.10
C THR A 60 -8.03 -0.18 5.86
N ALA A 61 -8.87 -1.20 6.05
CA ALA A 61 -9.65 -1.79 4.95
C ALA A 61 -10.74 -0.83 4.48
N GLY A 62 -11.02 -0.85 3.18
CA GLY A 62 -12.05 -0.02 2.58
C GLY A 62 -11.53 1.28 2.00
N PRO A 63 -12.42 2.07 1.38
CA PRO A 63 -12.05 3.34 0.78
C PRO A 63 -11.78 4.42 1.82
N ALA A 64 -10.91 5.36 1.46
CA ALA A 64 -10.70 6.57 2.26
C ALA A 64 -11.75 7.61 1.89
N ASP A 65 -12.11 8.50 2.85
CA ASP A 65 -13.09 9.55 2.57
C ASP A 65 -12.56 10.58 1.58
N GLU A 66 -11.33 11.04 1.80
CA GLU A 66 -10.70 12.06 0.94
C GLU A 66 -9.23 11.71 0.74
N PRO A 67 -8.93 10.73 -0.12
CA PRO A 67 -7.53 10.38 -0.35
C PRO A 67 -6.80 11.51 -1.09
N ASP A 68 -5.57 11.79 -0.66
CA ASP A 68 -4.72 12.76 -1.35
C ASP A 68 -4.23 12.21 -2.69
N ALA A 69 -4.00 10.90 -2.74
CA ALA A 69 -3.62 10.20 -3.95
C ALA A 69 -4.11 8.76 -3.88
N TRP A 70 -4.15 8.09 -5.02
CA TRP A 70 -4.52 6.68 -5.05
C TRP A 70 -3.76 5.95 -6.14
N PHE A 71 -3.56 4.66 -5.90
CA PHE A 71 -3.04 3.73 -6.89
C PHE A 71 -4.17 2.81 -7.33
N GLU A 72 -4.25 2.54 -8.63
CA GLU A 72 -5.20 1.60 -9.19
C GLU A 72 -4.44 0.59 -10.05
N ALA A 73 -4.61 -0.69 -9.77
CA ALA A 73 -3.87 -1.76 -10.45
C ALA A 73 -4.77 -2.96 -10.71
N ARG A 74 -4.43 -3.73 -11.74
CA ARG A 74 -5.03 -5.04 -11.97
C ARG A 74 -4.50 -6.02 -10.92
N PRO A 75 -5.24 -7.11 -10.62
CA PRO A 75 -4.80 -8.06 -9.59
C PRO A 75 -3.38 -8.58 -9.79
N ALA A 76 -3.00 -8.93 -11.01
CA ALA A 76 -1.65 -9.44 -11.30
C ALA A 76 -0.58 -8.39 -11.03
N ALA A 77 -0.84 -7.13 -11.41
CA ALA A 77 0.10 -6.03 -11.15
C ALA A 77 0.19 -5.72 -9.65
N ALA A 78 -0.94 -5.73 -8.94
CA ALA A 78 -0.96 -5.50 -7.50
C ALA A 78 -0.13 -6.55 -6.77
N ARG A 79 -0.24 -7.81 -7.17
CA ARG A 79 0.56 -8.89 -6.59
C ARG A 79 2.04 -8.70 -6.89
N ALA A 80 2.39 -8.38 -8.12
CA ALA A 80 3.77 -8.18 -8.54
C ALA A 80 4.42 -6.99 -7.81
N LEU A 81 3.65 -5.93 -7.57
CA LEU A 81 4.11 -4.80 -6.77
C LEU A 81 4.35 -5.22 -5.32
N PHE A 82 3.44 -6.01 -4.76
CA PHE A 82 3.54 -6.48 -3.39
C PHE A 82 4.75 -7.39 -3.20
N ASP A 83 4.99 -8.35 -4.11
CA ASP A 83 6.13 -9.27 -3.99
C ASP A 83 7.45 -8.69 -4.49
N GLY A 84 7.45 -7.45 -4.97
CA GLY A 84 8.66 -6.77 -5.37
C GLY A 84 9.18 -7.14 -6.74
N SER A 85 8.42 -7.93 -7.52
CA SER A 85 8.83 -8.35 -8.86
C SER A 85 8.54 -7.28 -9.94
N LEU A 86 7.75 -6.26 -9.60
CA LEU A 86 7.42 -5.17 -10.52
C LEU A 86 7.75 -3.85 -9.85
N ASP A 87 8.57 -3.04 -10.51
CA ASP A 87 8.89 -1.70 -10.03
C ASP A 87 7.69 -0.77 -10.24
N PRO A 88 7.26 0.00 -9.20
CA PRO A 88 6.10 0.89 -9.32
C PRO A 88 6.22 1.92 -10.44
N LEU A 89 7.39 2.52 -10.62
CA LEU A 89 7.59 3.51 -11.67
C LEU A 89 7.45 2.88 -13.05
N ARG A 90 8.02 1.70 -13.24
CA ARG A 90 7.92 0.97 -14.49
C ARG A 90 6.46 0.58 -14.77
N ALA A 91 5.73 0.20 -13.74
CA ALA A 91 4.32 -0.16 -13.86
C ALA A 91 3.48 1.03 -14.35
N VAL A 92 3.78 2.23 -13.88
CA VAL A 92 3.08 3.44 -14.35
C VAL A 92 3.40 3.70 -15.82
N ILE A 93 4.66 3.57 -16.22
CA ILE A 93 5.09 3.78 -17.61
C ILE A 93 4.39 2.78 -18.54
N ASP A 94 4.31 1.53 -18.12
CA ASP A 94 3.72 0.45 -18.92
C ASP A 94 2.18 0.42 -18.86
N GLY A 95 1.56 1.24 -18.02
CA GLY A 95 0.11 1.30 -17.91
C GLY A 95 -0.50 0.25 -17.00
N ASP A 96 0.30 -0.52 -16.28
CA ASP A 96 -0.17 -1.56 -15.34
C ASP A 96 -0.62 -0.97 -14.01
N LEU A 97 -0.16 0.22 -13.69
CA LEU A 97 -0.51 0.95 -12.47
C LEU A 97 -0.89 2.37 -12.85
N SER A 98 -2.05 2.81 -12.37
CA SER A 98 -2.50 4.20 -12.53
C SER A 98 -2.37 4.93 -11.20
N ILE A 99 -1.97 6.19 -11.25
CA ILE A 99 -1.91 7.06 -10.08
C ILE A 99 -2.87 8.23 -10.32
N GLY A 100 -3.77 8.46 -9.36
CA GLY A 100 -4.70 9.57 -9.41
C GLY A 100 -4.52 10.48 -8.20
N GLY A 101 -5.35 11.53 -8.13
CA GLY A 101 -5.28 12.53 -7.08
C GLY A 101 -4.13 13.49 -7.27
N ASP A 102 -3.27 13.63 -6.27
CA ASP A 102 -2.09 14.49 -6.33
C ASP A 102 -0.80 13.65 -6.27
N PRO A 103 -0.31 13.17 -7.42
CA PRO A 103 0.90 12.33 -7.44
C PRO A 103 2.14 13.04 -6.93
N ARG A 104 2.18 14.37 -7.01
CA ARG A 104 3.34 15.15 -6.54
C ARG A 104 3.57 14.97 -5.05
N ARG A 105 2.51 14.85 -4.27
CA ARG A 105 2.64 14.63 -2.82
C ARG A 105 3.34 13.32 -2.51
N LEU A 106 3.11 12.29 -3.32
CA LEU A 106 3.82 11.01 -3.18
C LEU A 106 5.28 11.13 -3.60
N LEU A 107 5.54 11.80 -4.73
CA LEU A 107 6.90 11.95 -5.25
C LEU A 107 7.76 12.81 -4.32
N ASP A 108 7.18 13.79 -3.66
CA ASP A 108 7.87 14.64 -2.70
C ASP A 108 8.23 13.91 -1.41
N HIS A 109 7.62 12.74 -1.17
CA HIS A 109 7.82 11.97 0.05
C HIS A 109 8.31 10.55 -0.25
N ARG A 110 9.43 10.45 -0.96
CA ARG A 110 10.02 9.16 -1.34
C ARG A 110 10.27 8.23 -0.16
N LYS A 111 10.68 8.80 0.98
CA LYS A 111 10.93 8.00 2.18
C LYS A 111 9.67 7.28 2.67
N ILE A 112 8.50 7.91 2.46
CA ILE A 112 7.22 7.28 2.78
C ILE A 112 6.98 6.09 1.85
N LEU A 113 7.20 6.26 0.54
CA LEU A 113 7.04 5.17 -0.42
C LEU A 113 8.00 4.01 -0.11
N ASP A 114 9.24 4.31 0.23
CA ASP A 114 10.22 3.29 0.62
C ASP A 114 9.77 2.56 1.89
N GLY A 115 9.26 3.28 2.88
CA GLY A 115 8.74 2.70 4.11
C GLY A 115 7.53 1.79 3.87
N ILE A 116 6.64 2.16 2.95
CA ILE A 116 5.50 1.33 2.56
C ILE A 116 6.00 0.03 1.91
N GLY A 117 7.02 0.11 1.07
CA GLY A 117 7.65 -1.08 0.50
C GLY A 117 8.22 -2.00 1.56
N ASP A 118 8.82 -1.45 2.61
CA ASP A 118 9.34 -2.24 3.74
C ASP A 118 8.22 -2.93 4.52
N VAL A 119 7.07 -2.27 4.67
CA VAL A 119 5.89 -2.87 5.30
C VAL A 119 5.41 -4.07 4.49
N PHE A 120 5.35 -3.95 3.17
CA PHE A 120 5.00 -5.07 2.30
C PHE A 120 6.01 -6.23 2.47
N ALA A 121 7.29 -5.93 2.51
CA ALA A 121 8.33 -6.93 2.70
C ALA A 121 8.17 -7.66 4.04
N GLY A 122 7.76 -6.95 5.09
CA GLY A 122 7.56 -7.55 6.41
C GLY A 122 6.39 -8.53 6.47
N VAL A 123 5.40 -8.37 5.58
CA VAL A 123 4.22 -9.25 5.53
C VAL A 123 4.36 -10.32 4.45
N ARG A 124 5.24 -10.11 3.48
CA ARG A 124 5.38 -10.96 2.29
C ARG A 124 5.63 -12.42 2.61
N ALA A 125 6.46 -12.69 3.60
CA ALA A 125 6.88 -14.05 3.94
C ALA A 125 5.73 -14.94 4.41
N THR A 126 4.65 -14.32 4.94
CA THR A 126 3.48 -15.05 5.45
C THR A 126 2.25 -14.89 4.54
N THR A 127 2.43 -14.31 3.35
CA THR A 127 1.33 -14.04 2.42
C THR A 127 1.30 -15.09 1.33
N ILE A 128 0.09 -15.58 1.01
CA ILE A 128 -0.15 -16.49 -0.09
C ILE A 128 -1.01 -15.80 -1.16
N PRO A 129 -0.92 -16.22 -2.42
CA PRO A 129 -1.73 -15.63 -3.49
C PRO A 129 -3.22 -15.78 -3.24
N SER A 130 -4.01 -14.75 -3.60
CA SER A 130 -5.45 -14.75 -3.42
C SER A 130 -6.19 -15.63 -4.44
N ASP A 131 -5.52 -16.00 -5.52
CA ASP A 131 -6.08 -16.77 -6.63
C ASP A 131 -5.34 -18.09 -6.84
N SER A 132 -4.98 -18.72 -5.75
CA SER A 132 -4.28 -20.00 -5.77
C SER A 132 -5.01 -21.09 -6.52
#